data_318b13cf07979c8d68e72fce34b7cc62
#
_entry.id   318b13cf07979c8d68e72fce34b7cc62
#
_cell.length_a   1.000
_cell.length_b   1.000
_cell.length_c   1.000
_cell.angle_alpha   90.00
_cell.angle_beta   90.00
_cell.angle_gamma   90.00
#
_symmetry.space_group_name_H-M   'P 1'
#
loop_
_entity.id
_entity.type
_entity.pdbx_description
1 polymer ?
#
loop_
_entity_poly.entity_id
_entity_poly.type
_entity_poly.pdbx_seq_one_letter_code
_entity_poly.pdbx_strand_id
1 'polypeptide(L)'
;LAAAVKIFDEDPDALMLVVSSDQYIPDGSAFTERVVAAKTSAKSGSIVTFGIKPVRPETGYGYIETGQKLSDSDSFAVAGFHEKPDKNSAEKMIEQGGYLWNSGIFLMKCEIVLKLAEQHVPNMLRSVTQSVKQGKLDLDFLRLDEASWAGIEADSIDFSILEKTDN
;
A
#
# COMPACT_ATOMS: atom_id res chain seq x y z
N LEU A 1 9.35 2.09 1.94
CA LEU A 1 9.79 3.14 2.89
C LEU A 1 10.80 4.10 2.26
N ALA A 2 11.84 3.64 1.53
CA ALA A 2 12.86 4.53 0.96
C ALA A 2 12.26 5.62 0.05
N ALA A 3 11.33 5.25 -0.83
CA ALA A 3 10.61 6.21 -1.67
C ALA A 3 9.82 7.23 -0.82
N ALA A 4 9.13 6.77 0.24
CA ALA A 4 8.39 7.67 1.11
C ALA A 4 9.29 8.69 1.81
N VAL A 5 10.47 8.26 2.31
CA VAL A 5 11.47 9.18 2.90
C VAL A 5 11.93 10.22 1.87
N LYS A 6 12.30 9.76 0.66
CA LYS A 6 12.82 10.67 -0.38
C LYS A 6 11.77 11.67 -0.86
N ILE A 7 10.53 11.22 -1.09
CA ILE A 7 9.44 12.09 -1.53
C ILE A 7 9.06 13.08 -0.44
N PHE A 8 8.96 12.63 0.81
CA PHE A 8 8.61 13.48 1.95
C PHE A 8 9.64 14.60 2.20
N ASP A 9 10.93 14.32 1.99
CA ASP A 9 11.99 15.33 2.09
C ASP A 9 11.85 16.45 1.02
N GLU A 10 11.24 16.14 -0.13
CA GLU A 10 11.01 17.10 -1.23
C GLU A 10 9.65 17.81 -1.12
N ASP A 11 8.62 17.07 -0.78
CA ASP A 11 7.24 17.56 -0.61
C ASP A 11 6.52 16.80 0.51
N PRO A 12 6.41 17.40 1.71
CA PRO A 12 5.74 16.80 2.85
C PRO A 12 4.25 16.49 2.63
N ASP A 13 3.59 17.16 1.69
CA ASP A 13 2.18 16.94 1.35
C ASP A 13 1.96 15.94 0.21
N ALA A 14 3.04 15.38 -0.32
CA ALA A 14 2.97 14.46 -1.45
C ALA A 14 2.13 13.21 -1.16
N LEU A 15 1.35 12.83 -2.16
CA LEU A 15 0.71 11.53 -2.25
C LEU A 15 1.60 10.57 -3.02
N MET A 16 1.84 9.41 -2.47
CA MET A 16 2.58 8.32 -3.11
C MET A 16 1.60 7.26 -3.61
N LEU A 17 1.64 6.98 -4.92
CA LEU A 17 0.98 5.83 -5.53
C LEU A 17 2.02 4.71 -5.67
N VAL A 18 1.77 3.59 -5.03
CA VAL A 18 2.61 2.38 -5.10
C VAL A 18 1.94 1.39 -6.04
N VAL A 19 2.68 0.94 -7.05
CA VAL A 19 2.21 -0.01 -8.06
C VAL A 19 3.31 -1.03 -8.32
N SER A 20 2.96 -2.31 -8.47
CA SER A 20 3.92 -3.33 -8.90
C SER A 20 4.31 -3.11 -10.36
N SER A 21 5.59 -3.28 -10.68
CA SER A 21 6.14 -3.01 -12.02
C SER A 21 5.71 -4.02 -13.09
N ASP A 22 5.18 -5.16 -12.69
CA ASP A 22 4.75 -6.28 -13.54
C ASP A 22 3.24 -6.38 -13.71
N GLN A 23 2.48 -5.47 -13.11
CA GLN A 23 1.03 -5.44 -13.27
C GLN A 23 0.62 -4.95 -14.67
N TYR A 24 -0.22 -5.73 -15.33
CA TYR A 24 -0.87 -5.32 -16.56
C TYR A 24 -2.25 -4.70 -16.26
N ILE A 25 -2.42 -3.44 -16.62
CA ILE A 25 -3.67 -2.68 -16.46
C ILE A 25 -4.24 -2.41 -17.85
N PRO A 26 -5.24 -3.18 -18.30
CA PRO A 26 -5.75 -3.09 -19.67
C PRO A 26 -6.42 -1.76 -19.99
N ASP A 27 -7.07 -1.13 -19.00
CA ASP A 27 -7.72 0.19 -19.12
C ASP A 27 -7.04 1.21 -18.19
N GLY A 28 -6.01 1.86 -18.72
CA GLY A 28 -5.26 2.89 -18.01
C GLY A 28 -6.10 4.13 -17.70
N SER A 29 -7.11 4.44 -18.53
CA SER A 29 -8.01 5.59 -18.31
C SER A 29 -8.90 5.36 -17.09
N ALA A 30 -9.59 4.21 -17.05
CA ALA A 30 -10.42 3.83 -15.90
C ALA A 30 -9.59 3.74 -14.61
N PHE A 31 -8.36 3.21 -14.67
CA PHE A 31 -7.46 3.19 -13.52
C PHE A 31 -7.14 4.60 -13.03
N THR A 32 -6.77 5.51 -13.95
CA THR A 32 -6.45 6.90 -13.61
C THR A 32 -7.65 7.61 -12.95
N GLU A 33 -8.86 7.40 -13.46
CA GLU A 33 -10.08 7.93 -12.84
C GLU A 33 -10.27 7.45 -11.41
N ARG A 34 -10.02 6.16 -11.13
CA ARG A 34 -10.09 5.61 -9.77
C ARG A 34 -9.02 6.20 -8.85
N VAL A 35 -7.80 6.36 -9.34
CA VAL A 35 -6.73 7.04 -8.57
C VAL A 35 -7.11 8.48 -8.25
N VAL A 36 -7.66 9.22 -9.22
CA VAL A 36 -8.11 10.61 -8.99
C VAL A 36 -9.23 10.66 -7.95
N ALA A 37 -10.22 9.77 -8.04
CA ALA A 37 -11.31 9.69 -7.07
C ALA A 37 -10.81 9.36 -5.64
N ALA A 38 -9.78 8.53 -5.51
CA ALA A 38 -9.17 8.14 -4.24
C ALA A 38 -8.35 9.25 -3.56
N LYS A 39 -7.96 10.32 -4.30
CA LYS A 39 -7.08 11.38 -3.76
C LYS A 39 -7.64 12.08 -2.54
N THR A 40 -8.95 12.29 -2.45
CA THR A 40 -9.57 12.97 -1.31
C THR A 40 -9.39 12.16 -0.03
N SER A 41 -9.66 10.86 -0.07
CA SER A 41 -9.46 9.96 1.08
C SER A 41 -7.98 9.86 1.47
N ALA A 42 -7.08 9.74 0.49
CA ALA A 42 -5.64 9.71 0.77
C ALA A 42 -5.14 11.03 1.38
N LYS A 43 -5.63 12.19 0.91
CA LYS A 43 -5.28 13.50 1.47
C LYS A 43 -5.79 13.69 2.91
N SER A 44 -6.92 13.08 3.27
CA SER A 44 -7.43 13.11 4.65
C SER A 44 -6.68 12.17 5.61
N GLY A 45 -5.68 11.43 5.14
CA GLY A 45 -4.82 10.59 5.95
C GLY A 45 -5.13 9.09 5.86
N SER A 46 -6.10 8.68 5.05
CA SER A 46 -6.39 7.27 4.84
C SER A 46 -5.35 6.61 3.93
N ILE A 47 -5.05 5.35 4.17
CA ILE A 47 -4.38 4.49 3.21
C ILE A 47 -5.45 3.88 2.31
N VAL A 48 -5.39 4.18 1.02
CA VAL A 48 -6.34 3.64 0.04
C VAL A 48 -5.71 2.48 -0.69
N THR A 49 -6.38 1.33 -0.69
CA THR A 49 -6.04 0.18 -1.52
C THR A 49 -7.09 -0.02 -2.62
N PHE A 50 -6.66 -0.61 -3.75
CA PHE A 50 -7.53 -0.85 -4.90
C PHE A 50 -7.91 -2.32 -4.95
N GLY A 51 -9.19 -2.59 -4.73
CA GLY A 51 -9.73 -3.95 -4.77
C GLY A 51 -10.19 -4.36 -6.16
N ILE A 52 -9.97 -5.62 -6.51
CA ILE A 52 -10.40 -6.23 -7.77
C ILE A 52 -11.55 -7.19 -7.48
N LYS A 53 -12.63 -7.12 -8.26
CA LYS A 53 -13.78 -8.03 -8.08
C LYS A 53 -13.34 -9.47 -8.35
N PRO A 54 -13.52 -10.39 -7.37
CA PRO A 54 -13.19 -11.78 -7.55
C PRO A 54 -14.07 -12.44 -8.61
N VAL A 55 -13.46 -13.27 -9.45
CA VAL A 55 -14.17 -14.07 -10.48
C VAL A 55 -14.03 -15.58 -10.26
N ARG A 56 -13.18 -15.99 -9.31
CA ARG A 56 -12.93 -17.37 -8.91
C ARG A 56 -12.34 -17.41 -7.49
N PRO A 57 -12.39 -18.55 -6.79
CA PRO A 57 -11.77 -18.68 -5.46
C PRO A 57 -10.25 -18.86 -5.58
N GLU A 58 -9.53 -17.73 -5.66
CA GLU A 58 -8.09 -17.72 -5.76
C GLU A 58 -7.46 -17.78 -4.37
N THR A 59 -6.55 -18.73 -4.14
CA THR A 59 -5.88 -18.92 -2.84
C THR A 59 -4.51 -18.27 -2.76
N GLY A 60 -4.01 -17.72 -3.86
CA GLY A 60 -2.73 -17.02 -3.96
C GLY A 60 -2.81 -15.52 -3.66
N TYR A 61 -4.02 -14.97 -3.46
CA TYR A 61 -4.26 -13.54 -3.26
C TYR A 61 -4.79 -13.24 -1.86
N GLY A 62 -4.53 -12.02 -1.39
CA GLY A 62 -5.22 -11.44 -0.25
C GLY A 62 -6.65 -11.01 -0.62
N TYR A 63 -7.57 -11.12 0.31
CA TYR A 63 -8.95 -10.67 0.19
C TYR A 63 -9.20 -9.51 1.16
N ILE A 64 -9.81 -8.45 0.64
CA ILE A 64 -10.24 -7.27 1.39
C ILE A 64 -11.73 -7.41 1.65
N GLU A 65 -12.13 -7.46 2.91
CA GLU A 65 -13.52 -7.36 3.31
C GLU A 65 -13.97 -5.90 3.29
N THR A 66 -15.01 -5.60 2.49
CA THR A 66 -15.54 -4.24 2.39
C THR A 66 -16.50 -3.96 3.53
N GLY A 67 -16.26 -2.87 4.24
CA GLY A 67 -17.13 -2.37 5.29
C GLY A 67 -18.15 -1.35 4.78
N GLN A 68 -18.43 -0.35 5.59
CA GLN A 68 -19.39 0.69 5.27
C GLN A 68 -18.93 1.53 4.06
N LYS A 69 -19.86 1.80 3.13
CA LYS A 69 -19.59 2.73 2.03
C LYS A 69 -19.38 4.14 2.57
N LEU A 70 -18.32 4.80 2.12
CA LEU A 70 -18.03 6.18 2.50
C LEU A 70 -18.94 7.14 1.72
N SER A 71 -19.51 8.12 2.41
CA SER A 71 -20.66 8.93 1.94
C SER A 71 -20.42 9.71 0.64
N ASP A 72 -19.19 10.10 0.35
CA ASP A 72 -18.87 11.01 -0.76
C ASP A 72 -17.99 10.37 -1.85
N SER A 73 -17.91 9.04 -1.88
CA SER A 73 -17.04 8.34 -2.82
C SER A 73 -17.58 6.94 -3.16
N ASP A 74 -17.03 6.32 -4.20
CA ASP A 74 -17.20 4.88 -4.49
C ASP A 74 -16.25 4.00 -3.63
N SER A 75 -15.77 4.55 -2.52
CA SER A 75 -14.87 3.87 -1.59
C SER A 75 -15.63 3.26 -0.43
N PHE A 76 -15.02 2.23 0.16
CA PHE A 76 -15.53 1.52 1.34
C PHE A 76 -14.47 1.55 2.43
N ALA A 77 -14.87 1.56 3.68
CA ALA A 77 -13.96 1.22 4.75
C ALA A 77 -13.50 -0.23 4.60
N VAL A 78 -12.27 -0.53 4.97
CA VAL A 78 -11.79 -1.91 5.06
C VAL A 78 -12.28 -2.48 6.38
N ALA A 79 -13.10 -3.55 6.34
CA ALA A 79 -13.60 -4.23 7.52
C ALA A 79 -12.66 -5.35 7.98
N GLY A 80 -11.89 -5.92 7.06
CA GLY A 80 -10.92 -6.98 7.35
C GLY A 80 -10.02 -7.29 6.16
N PHE A 81 -8.90 -7.95 6.46
CA PHE A 81 -7.95 -8.42 5.46
C PHE A 81 -7.66 -9.90 5.70
N HIS A 82 -7.70 -10.71 4.65
CA HIS A 82 -7.53 -12.16 4.72
C HIS A 82 -6.46 -12.58 3.72
N GLU A 83 -5.24 -12.76 4.17
CA GLU A 83 -4.12 -13.13 3.31
C GLU A 83 -4.17 -14.61 2.95
N LYS A 84 -4.19 -14.90 1.66
CA LYS A 84 -4.12 -16.25 1.08
C LYS A 84 -5.02 -17.29 1.78
N PRO A 85 -6.33 -17.10 1.79
CA PRO A 85 -7.26 -18.03 2.44
C PRO A 85 -7.18 -19.42 1.81
N ASP A 86 -7.57 -20.44 2.56
CA ASP A 86 -7.77 -21.75 1.98
C ASP A 86 -8.95 -21.76 0.97
N LYS A 87 -9.04 -22.81 0.16
CA LYS A 87 -10.03 -22.87 -0.92
C LYS A 87 -11.48 -22.77 -0.42
N ASN A 88 -11.79 -23.43 0.69
CA ASN A 88 -13.16 -23.41 1.23
C ASN A 88 -13.52 -22.01 1.74
N SER A 89 -12.57 -21.32 2.36
CA SER A 89 -12.73 -19.94 2.82
C SER A 89 -12.91 -18.99 1.64
N ALA A 90 -12.08 -19.12 0.60
CA ALA A 90 -12.18 -18.30 -0.61
C ALA A 90 -13.52 -18.49 -1.35
N GLU A 91 -14.03 -19.73 -1.44
CA GLU A 91 -15.35 -20.04 -2.01
C GLU A 91 -16.46 -19.34 -1.21
N LYS A 92 -16.45 -19.44 0.12
CA LYS A 92 -17.42 -18.76 0.99
C LYS A 92 -17.38 -17.25 0.85
N MET A 93 -16.19 -16.63 0.78
CA MET A 93 -16.05 -15.18 0.60
C MET A 93 -16.70 -14.71 -0.71
N ILE A 94 -16.55 -15.47 -1.78
CA ILE A 94 -17.18 -15.17 -3.07
C ILE A 94 -18.70 -15.32 -3.01
N GLU A 95 -19.20 -16.41 -2.40
CA GLU A 95 -20.63 -16.67 -2.24
C GLU A 95 -21.32 -15.61 -1.39
N GLN A 96 -20.71 -15.20 -0.30
CA GLN A 96 -21.22 -14.15 0.58
C GLN A 96 -21.20 -12.76 -0.08
N GLY A 97 -20.24 -12.51 -0.98
CA GLY A 97 -20.00 -11.19 -1.53
C GLY A 97 -19.38 -10.23 -0.50
N GLY A 98 -19.11 -9.01 -0.94
CA GLY A 98 -18.46 -8.01 -0.06
C GLY A 98 -16.96 -8.18 0.08
N TYR A 99 -16.33 -9.03 -0.70
CA TYR A 99 -14.88 -9.25 -0.73
C TYR A 99 -14.30 -8.86 -2.08
N LEU A 100 -13.11 -8.26 -2.04
CA LEU A 100 -12.32 -7.90 -3.22
C LEU A 100 -10.93 -8.52 -3.10
N TRP A 101 -10.30 -8.89 -4.20
CA TRP A 101 -8.89 -9.25 -4.17
C TRP A 101 -8.03 -8.02 -3.91
N ASN A 102 -7.03 -8.13 -3.05
CA ASN A 102 -6.02 -7.10 -2.90
C ASN A 102 -5.15 -7.02 -4.16
N SER A 103 -5.14 -5.86 -4.80
CA SER A 103 -4.30 -5.64 -5.98
C SER A 103 -2.83 -5.39 -5.63
N GLY A 104 -2.52 -5.08 -4.37
CA GLY A 104 -1.19 -4.59 -3.98
C GLY A 104 -0.90 -3.17 -4.45
N ILE A 105 -1.91 -2.43 -4.90
CA ILE A 105 -1.80 -1.02 -5.27
C ILE A 105 -2.30 -0.16 -4.12
N PHE A 106 -1.51 0.85 -3.73
CA PHE A 106 -1.82 1.72 -2.61
C PHE A 106 -1.65 3.19 -2.99
N LEU A 107 -2.55 4.05 -2.51
CA LEU A 107 -2.42 5.50 -2.56
C LEU A 107 -2.48 6.07 -1.14
N MET A 108 -1.46 6.82 -0.74
CA MET A 108 -1.32 7.30 0.63
C MET A 108 -0.43 8.54 0.72
N LYS A 109 -0.56 9.32 1.78
CA LYS A 109 0.44 10.36 2.10
C LYS A 109 1.74 9.73 2.58
N CYS A 110 2.88 10.27 2.11
CA CYS A 110 4.20 9.86 2.60
C CYS A 110 4.31 10.05 4.12
N GLU A 111 3.81 11.16 4.66
CA GLU A 111 3.74 11.46 6.09
C GLU A 111 3.10 10.32 6.90
N ILE A 112 1.96 9.80 6.44
CA ILE A 112 1.22 8.74 7.14
C ILE A 112 2.04 7.45 7.18
N VAL A 113 2.61 7.05 6.04
CA VAL A 113 3.47 5.85 5.99
C VAL A 113 4.67 5.97 6.94
N LEU A 114 5.30 7.14 6.99
CA LEU A 114 6.45 7.36 7.86
C LEU A 114 6.05 7.35 9.35
N LYS A 115 4.90 7.95 9.71
CA LYS A 115 4.36 7.88 11.08
C LYS A 115 4.05 6.44 11.52
N LEU A 116 3.42 5.66 10.65
CA LEU A 116 3.12 4.26 10.93
C LEU A 116 4.40 3.41 11.01
N ALA A 117 5.37 3.67 10.15
CA ALA A 117 6.67 3.01 10.22
C ALA A 117 7.42 3.35 11.51
N GLU A 118 7.31 4.58 12.01
CA GLU A 118 7.88 4.96 13.31
C GLU A 118 7.24 4.19 14.46
N GLN A 119 5.93 3.95 14.41
CA GLN A 119 5.20 3.21 15.43
C GLN A 119 5.49 1.71 15.42
N HIS A 120 5.51 1.10 14.23
CA HIS A 120 5.52 -0.36 14.08
C HIS A 120 6.88 -0.95 13.75
N VAL A 121 7.73 -0.21 13.03
CA VAL A 121 9.06 -0.67 12.57
C VAL A 121 10.14 0.42 12.70
N PRO A 122 10.32 1.03 13.89
CA PRO A 122 11.18 2.21 14.07
C PRO A 122 12.66 1.95 13.71
N ASN A 123 13.15 0.75 13.94
CA ASN A 123 14.53 0.39 13.60
C ASN A 123 14.72 0.33 12.07
N MET A 124 13.77 -0.28 11.37
CA MET A 124 13.77 -0.31 9.90
C MET A 124 13.70 1.11 9.33
N LEU A 125 12.78 1.96 9.83
CA LEU A 125 12.65 3.33 9.39
C LEU A 125 13.95 4.11 9.57
N ARG A 126 14.63 3.94 10.71
CA ARG A 126 15.93 4.60 10.99
C ARG A 126 16.99 4.19 9.96
N SER A 127 17.15 2.88 9.73
CA SER A 127 18.13 2.36 8.78
C SER A 127 17.83 2.79 7.34
N VAL A 128 16.56 2.74 6.93
CA VAL A 128 16.11 3.22 5.61
C VAL A 128 16.37 4.71 5.46
N THR A 129 16.02 5.52 6.45
CA THR A 129 16.26 6.97 6.43
C THR A 129 17.75 7.28 6.31
N GLN A 130 18.60 6.58 7.05
CA GLN A 130 20.05 6.74 6.95
C GLN A 130 20.57 6.35 5.57
N SER A 131 20.10 5.21 5.03
CA SER A 131 20.48 4.73 3.70
C SER A 131 20.11 5.73 2.58
N VAL A 132 18.93 6.35 2.67
CA VAL A 132 18.50 7.41 1.74
C VAL A 132 19.39 8.65 1.88
N LYS A 133 19.64 9.13 3.12
CA LYS A 133 20.43 10.35 3.38
C LYS A 133 21.91 10.22 2.99
N GLN A 134 22.49 9.04 3.11
CA GLN A 134 23.86 8.73 2.70
C GLN A 134 23.97 8.25 1.27
N GLY A 135 22.83 8.10 0.59
CA GLY A 135 22.75 7.70 -0.81
C GLY A 135 23.44 8.69 -1.74
N LYS A 136 23.88 8.20 -2.88
CA LYS A 136 24.58 9.00 -3.90
C LYS A 136 23.77 9.03 -5.19
N LEU A 137 23.70 10.20 -5.80
CA LEU A 137 23.17 10.35 -7.14
C LEU A 137 24.15 9.74 -8.15
N ASP A 138 23.64 8.86 -9.00
CA ASP A 138 24.35 8.26 -10.11
C ASP A 138 23.46 8.39 -11.34
N LEU A 139 23.73 9.39 -12.17
CA LEU A 139 22.85 9.85 -13.25
C LEU A 139 21.46 10.23 -12.65
N ASP A 140 20.41 9.58 -13.13
CA ASP A 140 19.03 9.80 -12.65
C ASP A 140 18.61 8.84 -11.50
N PHE A 141 19.56 8.06 -10.96
CA PHE A 141 19.31 7.10 -9.90
C PHE A 141 19.84 7.60 -8.55
N LEU A 142 19.04 7.43 -7.50
CA LEU A 142 19.53 7.50 -6.13
C LEU A 142 20.00 6.10 -5.71
N ARG A 143 21.31 5.90 -5.60
CA ARG A 143 21.89 4.68 -5.04
C ARG A 143 21.89 4.79 -3.53
N LEU A 144 21.12 3.94 -2.89
CA LEU A 144 21.04 3.89 -1.44
C LEU A 144 22.37 3.43 -0.84
N ASP A 145 22.69 3.90 0.38
CA ASP A 145 23.88 3.44 1.08
C ASP A 145 23.74 1.98 1.50
N GLU A 146 24.62 1.14 0.98
CA GLU A 146 24.58 -0.31 1.15
C GLU A 146 24.81 -0.72 2.61
N ALA A 147 25.73 -0.04 3.30
CA ALA A 147 26.08 -0.36 4.70
C ALA A 147 24.88 -0.15 5.64
N SER A 148 24.14 0.95 5.46
CA SER A 148 22.93 1.23 6.24
C SER A 148 21.77 0.32 5.86
N TRP A 149 21.74 -0.17 4.60
CA TRP A 149 20.69 -1.06 4.09
C TRP A 149 20.88 -2.52 4.51
N ALA A 150 22.11 -3.00 4.61
CA ALA A 150 22.44 -4.42 4.81
C ALA A 150 21.87 -5.03 6.09
N GLY A 151 21.58 -4.23 7.12
CA GLY A 151 20.99 -4.68 8.38
C GLY A 151 19.47 -4.68 8.42
N ILE A 152 18.79 -4.37 7.30
CA ILE A 152 17.33 -4.31 7.25
C ILE A 152 16.78 -5.71 6.99
N GLU A 153 15.94 -6.20 7.89
CA GLU A 153 15.19 -7.43 7.69
C GLU A 153 14.12 -7.20 6.62
N ALA A 154 14.05 -8.11 5.64
CA ALA A 154 13.07 -8.04 4.57
C ALA A 154 11.68 -8.39 5.11
N ASP A 155 10.74 -7.46 5.02
CA ASP A 155 9.36 -7.67 5.43
C ASP A 155 8.39 -6.96 4.47
N SER A 156 7.18 -7.50 4.33
CA SER A 156 6.12 -6.91 3.50
C SER A 156 5.51 -5.70 4.22
N ILE A 157 5.18 -4.66 3.46
CA ILE A 157 4.44 -3.51 3.98
C ILE A 157 3.08 -3.93 4.55
N ASP A 158 2.45 -4.94 3.98
CA ASP A 158 1.15 -5.46 4.43
C ASP A 158 1.26 -5.91 5.90
N PHE A 159 2.21 -6.81 6.21
CA PHE A 159 2.41 -7.33 7.56
C PHE A 159 3.06 -6.33 8.53
N SER A 160 4.01 -5.55 8.03
CA SER A 160 4.79 -4.64 8.86
C SER A 160 4.00 -3.44 9.32
N ILE A 161 3.08 -2.95 8.50
CA ILE A 161 2.38 -1.67 8.68
C ILE A 161 0.87 -1.82 8.52
N LEU A 162 0.39 -2.30 7.35
CA LEU A 162 -1.01 -2.16 6.99
C LEU A 162 -1.96 -2.99 7.85
N GLU A 163 -1.60 -4.23 8.20
CA GLU A 163 -2.39 -5.08 9.09
C GLU A 163 -2.41 -4.60 10.55
N LYS A 164 -1.55 -3.66 10.90
CA LYS A 164 -1.41 -3.11 12.27
C LYS A 164 -2.04 -1.74 12.45
N THR A 165 -2.70 -1.23 11.40
CA THR A 165 -3.27 0.11 11.42
C THR A 165 -4.78 0.08 11.21
N ASP A 166 -5.49 0.99 11.88
CA ASP A 166 -6.93 1.22 11.73
C ASP A 166 -7.25 2.32 10.68
N ASN A 167 -6.26 2.76 9.91
CA ASN A 167 -6.36 3.86 8.94
C ASN A 167 -6.81 3.43 7.53
#